data_db2d4ccad63c71b7874b86a806b8472b
#
_entry.id   db2d4ccad63c71b7874b86a806b8472b
#
_cell.length_a   1.000
_cell.length_b   1.000
_cell.length_c   1.000
_cell.angle_alpha   90.00
_cell.angle_beta   90.00
_cell.angle_gamma   90.00
#
_symmetry.space_group_name_H-M   'P 1'
#
loop_
_entity.id
_entity.type
_entity.pdbx_description
1 polymer ?
#
loop_
_entity_poly.entity_id
_entity_poly.type
_entity_poly.pdbx_seq_one_letter_code
_entity_poly.pdbx_strand_id
1 'polypeptide(L)'
;LSRYSYLVSLLPDQILLDLDLKFETISRKISSYTPYLKNGIQAGLLVKRVWDQSNVESFKSLTDTEAESKAWYKFYDQVSKFAKVVSPTLLKPLPTKSEIKNTLADDEIWQMLVEQSLGKTLDERFEDDLVKGVILTDGLIGTFSSAYEMQTNICFIYHLIGNGSGEWKVPKGGMGALVLELHKKAKSLGVDIKVNSKVESVSATDSQVDIELESGEKFSANYLLSNAAPQVLAQLMGEEKPKSLEGSQIKINMVLKSLPKFKSGID
;
A
#
# COMPACT_ATOMS: atom_id res chain seq x y z
N LEU A 1 15.19 9.16 6.24
CA LEU A 1 15.09 8.08 5.24
C LEU A 1 14.59 6.81 5.91
N SER A 2 13.47 6.27 5.45
CA SER A 2 13.04 4.95 5.90
C SER A 2 14.03 3.90 5.38
N ARG A 3 14.65 3.15 6.28
CA ARG A 3 15.55 2.03 5.93
C ARG A 3 14.79 0.74 5.66
N TYR A 4 13.47 0.75 5.88
CA TYR A 4 12.64 -0.44 5.93
C TYR A 4 11.58 -0.50 4.83
N SER A 5 11.40 0.58 4.06
CA SER A 5 10.57 0.58 2.86
C SER A 5 11.32 -0.07 1.70
N TYR A 6 10.66 -0.95 0.98
CA TYR A 6 11.30 -1.77 -0.06
C TYR A 6 10.48 -1.92 -1.33
N LEU A 7 9.23 -1.46 -1.35
CA LEU A 7 8.34 -1.53 -2.50
C LEU A 7 7.71 -0.17 -2.79
N VAL A 8 7.43 0.08 -4.06
CA VAL A 8 6.71 1.25 -4.56
C VAL A 8 5.49 0.76 -5.35
N SER A 9 4.32 1.28 -5.01
CA SER A 9 3.07 0.95 -5.69
C SER A 9 2.23 2.19 -5.97
N LEU A 10 2.15 3.11 -5.00
CA LEU A 10 1.16 4.19 -4.97
C LEU A 10 1.69 5.56 -5.43
N LEU A 11 2.99 5.67 -5.72
CA LEU A 11 3.51 6.90 -6.31
C LEU A 11 3.04 7.00 -7.76
N PRO A 12 2.15 7.95 -8.11
CA PRO A 12 1.68 8.10 -9.47
C PRO A 12 2.83 8.41 -10.44
N ASP A 13 2.86 7.72 -11.57
CA ASP A 13 3.88 7.95 -12.60
C ASP A 13 3.88 9.41 -13.10
N GLN A 14 2.73 10.09 -13.04
CA GLN A 14 2.62 11.51 -13.37
C GLN A 14 3.54 12.39 -12.50
N ILE A 15 3.69 12.09 -11.20
CA ILE A 15 4.61 12.84 -10.33
C ILE A 15 6.07 12.67 -10.78
N LEU A 16 6.44 11.45 -11.22
CA LEU A 16 7.78 11.20 -11.73
C LEU A 16 8.04 12.02 -13.02
N LEU A 17 7.04 12.10 -13.89
CA LEU A 17 7.10 12.87 -15.14
C LEU A 17 7.14 14.39 -14.88
N ASP A 18 6.24 14.91 -14.05
CA ASP A 18 6.13 16.34 -13.75
C ASP A 18 7.39 16.89 -13.09
N LEU A 19 8.04 16.07 -12.27
CA LEU A 19 9.28 16.42 -11.60
C LEU A 19 10.54 16.02 -12.38
N ASP A 20 10.41 15.36 -13.54
CA ASP A 20 11.53 14.81 -14.33
C ASP A 20 12.50 14.00 -13.47
N LEU A 21 11.97 13.06 -12.65
CA LEU A 21 12.80 12.24 -11.78
C LEU A 21 13.40 11.06 -12.54
N LYS A 22 14.68 10.79 -12.36
CA LYS A 22 15.39 9.65 -12.94
C LYS A 22 15.31 8.46 -11.99
N PHE A 23 14.13 7.84 -11.94
CA PHE A 23 13.83 6.76 -11.01
C PHE A 23 13.35 5.52 -11.74
N GLU A 24 14.03 4.40 -11.52
CA GLU A 24 13.72 3.13 -12.15
C GLU A 24 13.18 2.11 -11.13
N THR A 25 12.25 1.29 -11.58
CA THR A 25 11.67 0.20 -10.80
C THR A 25 11.76 -1.13 -11.53
N ILE A 26 11.79 -2.22 -10.77
CA ILE A 26 11.86 -3.58 -11.28
C ILE A 26 10.58 -4.30 -10.91
N SER A 27 9.93 -4.92 -11.90
CA SER A 27 8.78 -5.79 -11.69
C SER A 27 9.18 -7.11 -11.05
N ARG A 28 8.36 -7.60 -10.11
CA ARG A 28 8.52 -8.93 -9.55
C ARG A 28 7.77 -9.95 -10.42
N LYS A 29 8.36 -11.12 -10.63
CA LYS A 29 7.70 -12.22 -11.34
C LYS A 29 6.66 -12.92 -10.47
N ILE A 30 6.95 -13.03 -9.17
CA ILE A 30 6.09 -13.67 -8.16
C ILE A 30 5.40 -12.57 -7.35
N SER A 31 4.09 -12.65 -7.25
CA SER A 31 3.29 -11.75 -6.41
C SER A 31 3.35 -12.19 -4.95
N SER A 32 3.09 -13.47 -4.68
CA SER A 32 3.16 -14.05 -3.34
C SER A 32 3.53 -15.52 -3.37
N TYR A 33 4.10 -15.98 -2.27
CA TYR A 33 4.30 -17.39 -1.98
C TYR A 33 3.94 -17.64 -0.52
N THR A 34 2.99 -18.54 -0.29
CA THR A 34 2.48 -18.88 1.05
C THR A 34 2.72 -20.36 1.31
N PRO A 35 3.74 -20.70 2.13
CA PRO A 35 4.00 -22.08 2.49
C PRO A 35 2.87 -22.63 3.37
N TYR A 36 2.48 -23.89 3.13
CA TYR A 36 1.49 -24.57 3.92
C TYR A 36 1.86 -26.04 4.14
N LEU A 37 1.17 -26.67 5.07
CA LEU A 37 1.28 -28.10 5.37
C LEU A 37 -0.05 -28.77 5.02
N LYS A 38 -0.03 -29.73 4.08
CA LYS A 38 -1.19 -30.54 3.71
C LYS A 38 -0.86 -32.01 3.89
N ASN A 39 -1.61 -32.69 4.74
CA ASN A 39 -1.42 -34.14 5.04
C ASN A 39 0.03 -34.49 5.43
N GLY A 40 0.72 -33.63 6.17
CA GLY A 40 2.12 -33.82 6.57
C GLY A 40 3.15 -33.46 5.49
N ILE A 41 2.72 -33.10 4.28
CA ILE A 41 3.58 -32.69 3.17
C ILE A 41 3.70 -31.17 3.14
N GLN A 42 4.94 -30.69 3.11
CA GLN A 42 5.22 -29.26 2.96
C GLN A 42 5.05 -28.85 1.51
N ALA A 43 4.22 -27.86 1.27
CA ALA A 43 3.90 -27.31 -0.05
C ALA A 43 3.76 -25.79 0.04
N GLY A 44 3.38 -25.12 -1.04
CA GLY A 44 3.16 -23.68 -1.02
C GLY A 44 2.25 -23.19 -2.13
N LEU A 45 1.40 -22.22 -1.80
CA LEU A 45 0.58 -21.52 -2.76
C LEU A 45 1.45 -20.45 -3.44
N LEU A 46 1.79 -20.69 -4.70
CA LEU A 46 2.52 -19.76 -5.56
C LEU A 46 1.54 -18.95 -6.39
N VAL A 47 1.63 -17.63 -6.30
CA VAL A 47 0.89 -16.70 -7.16
C VAL A 47 1.88 -15.87 -7.96
N LYS A 48 1.95 -16.10 -9.26
CA LYS A 48 2.74 -15.29 -10.20
C LYS A 48 1.95 -14.08 -10.65
N ARG A 49 2.66 -13.01 -10.98
CA ARG A 49 2.06 -11.79 -11.51
C ARG A 49 1.44 -11.99 -12.89
N VAL A 50 2.14 -12.68 -13.77
CA VAL A 50 1.57 -13.11 -15.04
C VAL A 50 0.89 -14.44 -14.81
N TRP A 51 -0.43 -14.47 -15.03
CA TRP A 51 -1.22 -15.67 -14.82
C TRP A 51 -0.89 -16.70 -15.89
N ASP A 52 -0.48 -17.90 -15.47
CA ASP A 52 -0.16 -19.03 -16.35
C ASP A 52 -0.61 -20.36 -15.71
N GLN A 53 -0.37 -21.45 -16.39
CA GLN A 53 -0.75 -22.79 -15.92
C GLN A 53 -0.17 -23.15 -14.56
N SER A 54 1.00 -22.61 -14.20
CA SER A 54 1.61 -22.88 -12.89
C SER A 54 0.84 -22.27 -11.73
N ASN A 55 0.11 -21.17 -11.96
CA ASN A 55 -0.83 -20.65 -10.96
C ASN A 55 -1.97 -21.65 -10.75
N VAL A 56 -2.58 -22.15 -11.82
CA VAL A 56 -3.68 -23.12 -11.75
C VAL A 56 -3.25 -24.37 -10.99
N GLU A 57 -2.08 -24.92 -11.31
CA GLU A 57 -1.50 -26.07 -10.64
C GLU A 57 -1.22 -25.83 -9.16
N SER A 58 -0.74 -24.65 -8.82
CA SER A 58 -0.49 -24.27 -7.44
C SER A 58 -1.78 -24.24 -6.60
N PHE A 59 -2.84 -23.63 -7.12
CA PHE A 59 -4.17 -23.66 -6.47
C PHE A 59 -4.72 -25.08 -6.39
N LYS A 60 -4.63 -25.85 -7.47
CA LYS A 60 -5.10 -27.24 -7.52
C LYS A 60 -4.37 -28.13 -6.50
N SER A 61 -3.09 -27.92 -6.29
CA SER A 61 -2.32 -28.65 -5.26
C SER A 61 -2.82 -28.37 -3.84
N LEU A 62 -3.31 -27.16 -3.59
CA LEU A 62 -3.90 -26.78 -2.30
C LEU A 62 -5.31 -27.35 -2.14
N THR A 63 -6.18 -27.15 -3.13
CA THR A 63 -7.64 -27.32 -2.99
C THR A 63 -8.20 -28.56 -3.68
N ASP A 64 -7.37 -29.34 -4.37
CA ASP A 64 -7.71 -30.53 -5.17
C ASP A 64 -8.59 -30.22 -6.40
N THR A 65 -8.95 -28.95 -6.63
CA THR A 65 -9.79 -28.51 -7.75
C THR A 65 -9.22 -27.26 -8.43
N GLU A 66 -9.77 -26.89 -9.60
CA GLU A 66 -9.44 -25.64 -10.28
C GLU A 66 -10.42 -24.51 -9.93
N ALA A 67 -11.41 -24.75 -9.07
CA ALA A 67 -12.45 -23.77 -8.78
C ALA A 67 -11.87 -22.49 -8.18
N GLU A 68 -11.00 -22.62 -7.18
CA GLU A 68 -10.35 -21.50 -6.50
C GLU A 68 -9.46 -20.68 -7.44
N SER A 69 -8.74 -21.32 -8.36
CA SER A 69 -7.91 -20.61 -9.33
C SER A 69 -8.75 -19.78 -10.31
N LYS A 70 -9.91 -20.30 -10.74
CA LYS A 70 -10.85 -19.56 -11.60
C LYS A 70 -11.53 -18.42 -10.85
N ALA A 71 -11.92 -18.65 -9.60
CA ALA A 71 -12.49 -17.63 -8.72
C ALA A 71 -11.48 -16.48 -8.49
N TRP A 72 -10.22 -16.85 -8.19
CA TRP A 72 -9.12 -15.88 -8.02
C TRP A 72 -8.91 -15.03 -9.26
N TYR A 73 -8.81 -15.64 -10.43
CA TYR A 73 -8.61 -14.92 -11.68
C TYR A 73 -9.75 -13.93 -11.95
N LYS A 74 -11.01 -14.39 -11.81
CA LYS A 74 -12.20 -13.54 -11.96
C LYS A 74 -12.20 -12.38 -10.95
N PHE A 75 -11.91 -12.67 -9.69
CA PHE A 75 -11.89 -11.67 -8.62
C PHE A 75 -10.88 -10.55 -8.91
N TYR A 76 -9.63 -10.91 -9.23
CA TYR A 76 -8.60 -9.91 -9.51
C TYR A 76 -8.76 -9.19 -10.86
N ASP A 77 -9.43 -9.79 -11.84
CA ASP A 77 -9.86 -9.06 -13.05
C ASP A 77 -10.86 -7.96 -12.70
N GLN A 78 -11.84 -8.25 -11.83
CA GLN A 78 -12.81 -7.27 -11.34
C GLN A 78 -12.15 -6.17 -10.51
N VAL A 79 -11.24 -6.53 -9.60
CA VAL A 79 -10.45 -5.54 -8.82
C VAL A 79 -9.63 -4.65 -9.75
N SER A 80 -9.00 -5.21 -10.78
CA SER A 80 -8.23 -4.44 -11.77
C SER A 80 -9.10 -3.44 -12.54
N LYS A 81 -10.34 -3.81 -12.89
CA LYS A 81 -11.29 -2.89 -13.55
C LYS A 81 -11.61 -1.71 -12.63
N PHE A 82 -11.88 -1.95 -11.36
CA PHE A 82 -12.10 -0.90 -10.38
C PHE A 82 -10.87 0.00 -10.19
N ALA A 83 -9.68 -0.59 -10.05
CA ALA A 83 -8.43 0.14 -9.90
C ALA A 83 -8.14 1.08 -11.08
N LYS A 84 -8.45 0.67 -12.31
CA LYS A 84 -8.32 1.51 -13.52
C LYS A 84 -9.24 2.73 -13.51
N VAL A 85 -10.41 2.64 -12.87
CA VAL A 85 -11.34 3.77 -12.72
C VAL A 85 -10.87 4.73 -11.62
N VAL A 86 -10.36 4.20 -10.51
CA VAL A 86 -9.97 5.00 -9.34
C VAL A 86 -8.59 5.63 -9.49
N SER A 87 -7.62 4.90 -10.04
CA SER A 87 -6.23 5.36 -10.16
C SER A 87 -6.09 6.76 -10.79
N PRO A 88 -6.79 7.11 -11.89
CA PRO A 88 -6.66 8.44 -12.49
C PRO A 88 -7.22 9.58 -11.64
N THR A 89 -7.96 9.28 -10.57
CA THR A 89 -8.55 10.31 -9.70
C THR A 89 -7.62 10.76 -8.57
N LEU A 90 -6.52 10.02 -8.32
CA LEU A 90 -5.61 10.29 -7.19
C LEU A 90 -4.96 11.67 -7.20
N LEU A 91 -4.78 12.27 -8.38
CA LEU A 91 -4.19 13.61 -8.55
C LEU A 91 -5.21 14.65 -9.02
N LYS A 92 -6.50 14.37 -8.86
CA LYS A 92 -7.60 15.26 -9.26
C LYS A 92 -8.45 15.61 -8.04
N PRO A 93 -9.33 16.63 -8.15
CA PRO A 93 -10.38 16.85 -7.15
C PRO A 93 -11.15 15.57 -6.90
N LEU A 94 -11.53 15.32 -5.65
CA LEU A 94 -12.23 14.09 -5.25
C LEU A 94 -13.55 13.95 -6.02
N PRO A 95 -13.74 12.87 -6.77
CA PRO A 95 -15.01 12.60 -7.42
C PRO A 95 -16.05 12.17 -6.37
N THR A 96 -17.31 12.38 -6.68
CA THR A 96 -18.40 11.85 -5.89
C THR A 96 -18.51 10.33 -6.06
N LYS A 97 -19.13 9.67 -5.08
CA LYS A 97 -19.45 8.24 -5.13
C LYS A 97 -20.23 7.86 -6.40
N SER A 98 -21.18 8.72 -6.80
CA SER A 98 -22.01 8.54 -8.01
C SER A 98 -21.20 8.64 -9.31
N GLU A 99 -20.24 9.55 -9.38
CA GLU A 99 -19.37 9.69 -10.57
C GLU A 99 -18.49 8.45 -10.75
N ILE A 100 -17.90 7.92 -9.67
CA ILE A 100 -17.11 6.68 -9.74
C ILE A 100 -18.02 5.51 -10.16
N LYS A 101 -19.21 5.36 -9.56
CA LYS A 101 -20.15 4.29 -9.91
C LYS A 101 -20.56 4.34 -11.38
N ASN A 102 -20.89 5.53 -11.88
CA ASN A 102 -21.26 5.73 -13.29
C ASN A 102 -20.09 5.44 -14.24
N THR A 103 -18.87 5.83 -13.87
CA THR A 103 -17.68 5.55 -14.68
C THR A 103 -17.32 4.07 -14.71
N LEU A 104 -17.51 3.36 -13.59
CA LEU A 104 -17.28 1.92 -13.49
C LEU A 104 -18.29 1.14 -14.33
N ALA A 105 -19.56 1.57 -14.32
CA ALA A 105 -20.67 0.98 -15.06
C ALA A 105 -20.81 -0.55 -14.86
N ASP A 106 -20.51 -1.04 -13.66
CA ASP A 106 -20.57 -2.46 -13.29
C ASP A 106 -21.06 -2.58 -11.84
N ASP A 107 -22.33 -2.96 -11.70
CA ASP A 107 -22.99 -3.06 -10.39
C ASP A 107 -22.46 -4.26 -9.57
N GLU A 108 -21.98 -5.34 -10.21
CA GLU A 108 -21.37 -6.48 -9.48
C GLU A 108 -20.07 -6.04 -8.79
N ILE A 109 -19.20 -5.35 -9.53
CA ILE A 109 -17.93 -4.84 -8.98
C ILE A 109 -18.21 -3.78 -7.90
N TRP A 110 -19.20 -2.91 -8.13
CA TRP A 110 -19.58 -1.90 -7.16
C TRP A 110 -20.06 -2.52 -5.85
N GLN A 111 -20.97 -3.49 -5.93
CA GLN A 111 -21.46 -4.22 -4.76
C GLN A 111 -20.31 -4.90 -4.01
N MET A 112 -19.45 -5.58 -4.74
CA MET A 112 -18.31 -6.34 -4.21
C MET A 112 -17.30 -5.49 -3.44
N LEU A 113 -16.98 -4.29 -3.94
CA LEU A 113 -15.87 -3.49 -3.40
C LEU A 113 -16.31 -2.28 -2.57
N VAL A 114 -17.56 -1.81 -2.75
CA VAL A 114 -18.01 -0.55 -2.15
C VAL A 114 -19.22 -0.70 -1.23
N GLU A 115 -20.10 -1.69 -1.45
CA GLU A 115 -21.35 -1.80 -0.70
C GLU A 115 -21.36 -2.96 0.29
N GLN A 116 -20.49 -3.94 0.15
CA GLN A 116 -20.34 -5.03 1.13
C GLN A 116 -18.91 -5.18 1.61
N SER A 117 -18.73 -5.76 2.81
CA SER A 117 -17.40 -5.96 3.38
C SER A 117 -16.59 -6.97 2.57
N LEU A 118 -15.25 -6.81 2.58
CA LEU A 118 -14.34 -7.73 1.89
C LEU A 118 -14.53 -9.17 2.39
N GLY A 119 -14.66 -9.37 3.71
CA GLY A 119 -14.87 -10.71 4.29
C GLY A 119 -16.10 -11.40 3.69
N LYS A 120 -17.24 -10.70 3.61
CA LYS A 120 -18.45 -11.26 2.99
C LYS A 120 -18.23 -11.58 1.51
N THR A 121 -17.58 -10.70 0.76
CA THR A 121 -17.23 -10.92 -0.64
C THR A 121 -16.37 -12.19 -0.81
N LEU A 122 -15.41 -12.40 0.09
CA LEU A 122 -14.53 -13.58 0.03
C LEU A 122 -15.27 -14.87 0.37
N ASP A 123 -16.16 -14.85 1.37
CA ASP A 123 -16.96 -16.01 1.74
C ASP A 123 -17.92 -16.47 0.63
N GLU A 124 -18.41 -15.52 -0.18
CA GLU A 124 -19.28 -15.82 -1.33
C GLU A 124 -18.52 -16.38 -2.54
N ARG A 125 -17.19 -16.21 -2.60
CA ARG A 125 -16.39 -16.50 -3.80
C ARG A 125 -15.33 -17.57 -3.63
N PHE A 126 -14.90 -17.82 -2.41
CA PHE A 126 -13.82 -18.74 -2.08
C PHE A 126 -14.24 -19.67 -0.94
N GLU A 127 -13.83 -20.91 -1.05
CA GLU A 127 -14.07 -21.92 0.00
C GLU A 127 -12.85 -22.07 0.91
N ASP A 128 -11.64 -22.03 0.35
CA ASP A 128 -10.39 -22.27 1.05
C ASP A 128 -9.94 -21.08 1.89
N ASP A 129 -9.76 -21.29 3.19
CA ASP A 129 -9.39 -20.22 4.12
C ASP A 129 -7.96 -19.69 3.92
N LEU A 130 -7.04 -20.49 3.38
CA LEU A 130 -5.70 -20.01 3.05
C LEU A 130 -5.76 -19.04 1.87
N VAL A 131 -6.58 -19.33 0.86
CA VAL A 131 -6.82 -18.44 -0.29
C VAL A 131 -7.41 -17.12 0.18
N LYS A 132 -8.46 -17.17 1.02
CA LYS A 132 -9.04 -15.95 1.64
C LYS A 132 -8.00 -15.19 2.45
N GLY A 133 -7.20 -15.87 3.24
CA GLY A 133 -6.14 -15.26 4.06
C GLY A 133 -5.07 -14.55 3.24
N VAL A 134 -4.68 -15.10 2.09
CA VAL A 134 -3.73 -14.43 1.18
C VAL A 134 -4.31 -13.13 0.62
N ILE A 135 -5.58 -13.12 0.23
CA ILE A 135 -6.27 -11.90 -0.24
C ILE A 135 -6.37 -10.88 0.91
N LEU A 136 -6.73 -11.33 2.10
CA LEU A 136 -6.88 -10.48 3.28
C LEU A 136 -5.57 -9.85 3.75
N THR A 137 -4.41 -10.35 3.34
CA THR A 137 -3.13 -9.70 3.62
C THR A 137 -3.13 -8.24 3.16
N ASP A 138 -3.66 -7.95 1.96
CA ASP A 138 -3.76 -6.58 1.44
C ASP A 138 -4.91 -5.77 2.09
N GLY A 139 -5.92 -6.45 2.63
CA GLY A 139 -7.05 -5.80 3.31
C GLY A 139 -6.80 -5.44 4.78
N LEU A 140 -5.93 -6.19 5.45
CA LEU A 140 -5.71 -6.07 6.90
C LEU A 140 -4.36 -5.44 7.27
N ILE A 141 -3.42 -5.32 6.33
CA ILE A 141 -2.13 -4.72 6.60
C ILE A 141 -2.27 -3.22 6.89
N GLY A 142 -1.77 -2.79 8.05
CA GLY A 142 -1.81 -1.37 8.44
C GLY A 142 -3.16 -0.90 8.98
N THR A 143 -4.13 -1.79 9.24
CA THR A 143 -5.41 -1.47 9.88
C THR A 143 -5.68 -2.39 11.07
N PHE A 144 -6.36 -1.87 12.09
CA PHE A 144 -6.88 -2.63 13.23
C PHE A 144 -8.39 -2.79 13.04
N SER A 145 -8.75 -3.63 12.08
CA SER A 145 -10.11 -3.84 11.61
C SER A 145 -10.35 -5.32 11.32
N SER A 146 -11.60 -5.74 11.40
CA SER A 146 -12.05 -7.07 10.99
C SER A 146 -12.23 -7.13 9.47
N ALA A 147 -12.13 -8.33 8.87
CA ALA A 147 -12.42 -8.53 7.45
C ALA A 147 -13.87 -8.14 7.07
N TYR A 148 -14.78 -8.14 8.05
CA TYR A 148 -16.20 -7.83 7.88
C TYR A 148 -16.54 -6.35 8.12
N GLU A 149 -15.55 -5.50 8.37
CA GLU A 149 -15.73 -4.05 8.47
C GLU A 149 -15.41 -3.39 7.13
N MET A 150 -16.20 -2.38 6.74
CA MET A 150 -16.05 -1.69 5.46
C MET A 150 -14.70 -0.98 5.32
N GLN A 151 -14.05 -0.63 6.43
CA GLN A 151 -12.72 -0.02 6.41
C GLN A 151 -11.65 -0.94 5.80
N THR A 152 -11.80 -2.25 5.91
CA THR A 152 -10.92 -3.24 5.29
C THR A 152 -10.93 -3.14 3.77
N ASN A 153 -12.08 -2.79 3.17
CA ASN A 153 -12.18 -2.56 1.73
C ASN A 153 -11.29 -1.38 1.28
N ILE A 154 -11.25 -0.31 2.07
CA ILE A 154 -10.41 0.86 1.76
C ILE A 154 -8.93 0.47 1.77
N CYS A 155 -8.50 -0.28 2.79
CA CYS A 155 -7.13 -0.79 2.88
C CYS A 155 -6.79 -1.68 1.68
N PHE A 156 -7.67 -2.62 1.34
CA PHE A 156 -7.52 -3.54 0.22
C PHE A 156 -7.39 -2.81 -1.12
N ILE A 157 -8.33 -1.89 -1.41
CA ILE A 157 -8.32 -1.12 -2.66
C ILE A 157 -7.07 -0.25 -2.73
N TYR A 158 -6.71 0.42 -1.63
CA TYR A 158 -5.51 1.26 -1.55
C TYR A 158 -4.24 0.48 -1.96
N HIS A 159 -4.08 -0.76 -1.49
CA HIS A 159 -2.94 -1.59 -1.86
C HIS A 159 -2.96 -2.06 -3.32
N LEU A 160 -4.12 -2.11 -3.95
CA LEU A 160 -4.28 -2.67 -5.30
C LEU A 160 -4.46 -1.62 -6.41
N ILE A 161 -4.50 -0.33 -6.08
CA ILE A 161 -4.60 0.74 -7.10
C ILE A 161 -3.36 0.75 -8.01
N GLY A 162 -2.15 0.79 -7.45
CA GLY A 162 -0.85 0.65 -8.12
C GLY A 162 -0.76 1.21 -9.54
N ASN A 163 -1.02 2.51 -9.77
CA ASN A 163 -1.12 3.14 -11.10
C ASN A 163 -2.14 2.43 -12.04
N GLY A 164 -3.20 1.85 -11.49
CA GLY A 164 -4.22 1.09 -12.22
C GLY A 164 -3.82 -0.34 -12.57
N SER A 165 -2.63 -0.80 -12.20
CA SER A 165 -2.12 -2.16 -12.46
C SER A 165 -2.11 -3.07 -11.24
N GLY A 166 -2.22 -2.50 -10.02
CA GLY A 166 -2.06 -3.22 -8.77
C GLY A 166 -0.64 -3.73 -8.51
N GLU A 167 0.34 -3.27 -9.29
CA GLU A 167 1.70 -3.80 -9.19
C GLU A 167 2.54 -3.12 -8.12
N TRP A 168 3.16 -3.92 -7.28
CA TRP A 168 4.17 -3.49 -6.32
C TRP A 168 5.56 -3.74 -6.91
N LYS A 169 6.27 -2.66 -7.22
CA LYS A 169 7.59 -2.70 -7.87
C LYS A 169 8.70 -2.51 -6.85
N VAL A 170 9.86 -3.06 -7.17
CA VAL A 170 11.09 -2.88 -6.37
C VAL A 170 11.88 -1.70 -6.93
N PRO A 171 12.19 -0.66 -6.14
CA PRO A 171 13.01 0.44 -6.61
C PRO A 171 14.44 -0.02 -6.85
N LYS A 172 14.99 0.28 -8.02
CA LYS A 172 16.41 0.04 -8.36
C LYS A 172 17.28 0.95 -7.51
N GLY A 173 18.17 0.37 -6.73
CA GLY A 173 18.96 1.12 -5.74
C GLY A 173 18.23 1.40 -4.42
N GLY A 174 17.06 0.76 -4.22
CA GLY A 174 16.23 0.90 -3.01
C GLY A 174 15.47 2.21 -2.94
N MET A 175 14.67 2.39 -1.88
CA MET A 175 13.88 3.62 -1.67
C MET A 175 14.76 4.87 -1.51
N GLY A 176 16.02 4.70 -1.11
CA GLY A 176 16.99 5.80 -1.04
C GLY A 176 17.26 6.46 -2.38
N ALA A 177 17.18 5.71 -3.49
CA ALA A 177 17.33 6.28 -4.83
C ALA A 177 16.23 7.28 -5.17
N LEU A 178 14.96 6.95 -4.87
CA LEU A 178 13.85 7.87 -5.05
C LEU A 178 14.02 9.13 -4.19
N VAL A 179 14.36 8.97 -2.91
CA VAL A 179 14.57 10.12 -2.01
C VAL A 179 15.73 11.00 -2.47
N LEU A 180 16.79 10.40 -3.00
CA LEU A 180 17.93 11.16 -3.54
C LEU A 180 17.53 11.99 -4.76
N GLU A 181 16.74 11.42 -5.66
CA GLU A 181 16.24 12.17 -6.84
C GLU A 181 15.29 13.30 -6.44
N LEU A 182 14.36 13.06 -5.50
CA LEU A 182 13.51 14.10 -4.93
C LEU A 182 14.32 15.22 -4.26
N HIS A 183 15.36 14.87 -3.51
CA HIS A 183 16.26 15.81 -2.87
C HIS A 183 17.02 16.66 -3.90
N LYS A 184 17.58 16.04 -4.94
CA LYS A 184 18.26 16.74 -6.04
C LYS A 184 17.30 17.73 -6.72
N LYS A 185 16.07 17.26 -7.01
CA LYS A 185 15.06 18.11 -7.66
C LYS A 185 14.68 19.30 -6.78
N ALA A 186 14.40 19.07 -5.49
CA ALA A 186 14.11 20.15 -4.55
C ALA A 186 15.23 21.19 -4.49
N LYS A 187 16.50 20.77 -4.40
CA LYS A 187 17.65 21.67 -4.44
C LYS A 187 17.74 22.46 -5.75
N SER A 188 17.49 21.83 -6.90
CA SER A 188 17.50 22.50 -8.20
C SER A 188 16.41 23.57 -8.34
N LEU A 189 15.34 23.45 -7.56
CA LEU A 189 14.22 24.41 -7.49
C LEU A 189 14.42 25.48 -6.40
N GLY A 190 15.59 25.52 -5.74
CA GLY A 190 15.90 26.51 -4.74
C GLY A 190 15.33 26.24 -3.35
N VAL A 191 14.86 25.02 -3.09
CA VAL A 191 14.35 24.65 -1.75
C VAL A 191 15.48 24.62 -0.75
N ASP A 192 15.34 25.35 0.36
CA ASP A 192 16.25 25.24 1.50
C ASP A 192 15.88 24.00 2.33
N ILE A 193 16.84 23.08 2.47
CA ILE A 193 16.64 21.83 3.21
C ILE A 193 17.57 21.84 4.42
N LYS A 194 16.98 21.92 5.60
CA LYS A 194 17.69 21.89 6.88
C LYS A 194 17.56 20.48 7.50
N VAL A 195 18.68 19.90 7.84
CA VAL A 195 18.78 18.62 8.58
C VAL A 195 19.24 18.88 10.00
N ASN A 196 19.03 17.93 10.90
CA ASN A 196 19.31 18.09 12.34
C ASN A 196 18.62 19.31 12.97
N SER A 197 17.46 19.67 12.43
CA SER A 197 16.66 20.83 12.80
C SER A 197 15.36 20.37 13.40
N LYS A 198 15.41 19.95 14.68
CA LYS A 198 14.24 19.43 15.39
C LYS A 198 13.32 20.58 15.74
N VAL A 199 12.05 20.48 15.34
CA VAL A 199 11.00 21.43 15.70
C VAL A 199 10.60 21.18 17.14
N GLU A 200 10.53 22.24 17.94
CA GLU A 200 10.11 22.23 19.33
C GLU A 200 8.66 22.69 19.50
N SER A 201 8.26 23.72 18.73
CA SER A 201 6.89 24.23 18.79
C SER A 201 6.39 24.72 17.44
N VAL A 202 5.08 24.69 17.26
CA VAL A 202 4.34 25.22 16.11
C VAL A 202 3.20 26.09 16.64
N SER A 203 3.07 27.31 16.13
CA SER A 203 1.93 28.20 16.38
C SER A 203 1.31 28.59 15.05
N ALA A 204 0.01 28.46 14.89
CA ALA A 204 -0.70 28.77 13.67
C ALA A 204 -1.86 29.74 13.90
N THR A 205 -2.01 30.69 12.99
CA THR A 205 -3.14 31.60 12.86
C THR A 205 -3.79 31.39 11.49
N ASP A 206 -4.83 32.12 11.16
CA ASP A 206 -5.49 32.05 9.85
C ASP A 206 -4.60 32.48 8.68
N SER A 207 -3.52 33.22 8.95
CA SER A 207 -2.68 33.81 7.90
C SER A 207 -1.18 33.48 8.01
N GLN A 208 -0.74 32.91 9.12
CA GLN A 208 0.68 32.68 9.39
C GLN A 208 0.89 31.46 10.27
N VAL A 209 1.98 30.75 10.00
CA VAL A 209 2.49 29.69 10.87
C VAL A 209 3.91 30.03 11.30
N ASP A 210 4.17 29.96 12.60
CA ASP A 210 5.47 30.14 13.20
C ASP A 210 5.99 28.82 13.75
N ILE A 211 7.27 28.55 13.50
CA ILE A 211 7.97 27.34 13.93
C ILE A 211 9.18 27.77 14.76
N GLU A 212 9.38 27.12 15.89
CA GLU A 212 10.59 27.27 16.70
C GLU A 212 11.34 25.92 16.75
N LEU A 213 12.63 25.97 16.52
CA LEU A 213 13.52 24.81 16.65
C LEU A 213 14.08 24.70 18.06
N GLU A 214 14.52 23.50 18.47
CA GLU A 214 15.26 23.31 19.73
C GLU A 214 16.50 24.19 19.87
N SER A 215 17.05 24.65 18.76
CA SER A 215 18.17 25.61 18.74
C SER A 215 17.76 27.04 19.08
N GLY A 216 16.46 27.34 19.21
CA GLY A 216 15.92 28.69 19.34
C GLY A 216 15.76 29.43 18.00
N GLU A 217 16.14 28.85 16.85
CA GLU A 217 15.91 29.44 15.53
C GLU A 217 14.42 29.43 15.20
N LYS A 218 13.92 30.53 14.62
CA LYS A 218 12.50 30.72 14.32
C LYS A 218 12.27 30.93 12.82
N PHE A 219 11.17 30.39 12.33
CA PHE A 219 10.73 30.53 10.94
C PHE A 219 9.25 30.90 10.92
N SER A 220 8.87 31.70 9.95
CA SER A 220 7.48 32.06 9.67
C SER A 220 7.14 31.78 8.21
N ALA A 221 5.93 31.28 7.96
CA ALA A 221 5.42 31.00 6.62
C ALA A 221 3.91 31.18 6.57
N ASN A 222 3.35 31.31 5.38
CA ASN A 222 1.90 31.33 5.19
C ASN A 222 1.26 29.94 5.34
N TYR A 223 2.02 28.88 5.07
CA TYR A 223 1.55 27.48 5.12
C TYR A 223 2.62 26.57 5.72
N LEU A 224 2.17 25.59 6.47
CA LEU A 224 2.97 24.45 6.97
C LEU A 224 2.38 23.14 6.47
N LEU A 225 3.19 22.32 5.82
CA LEU A 225 2.88 20.92 5.52
C LEU A 225 3.64 20.04 6.50
N SER A 226 2.91 19.42 7.43
CA SER A 226 3.50 18.52 8.42
C SER A 226 3.35 17.07 8.01
N ASN A 227 4.45 16.32 7.97
CA ASN A 227 4.48 14.86 7.83
C ASN A 227 4.76 14.17 9.18
N ALA A 228 4.61 14.87 10.29
CA ALA A 228 4.67 14.29 11.62
C ALA A 228 3.39 13.49 11.91
N ALA A 229 3.49 12.47 12.78
CA ALA A 229 2.29 11.77 13.24
C ALA A 229 1.34 12.75 13.97
N PRO A 230 0.00 12.55 13.89
CA PRO A 230 -0.97 13.46 14.49
C PRO A 230 -0.71 13.77 15.98
N GLN A 231 -0.28 12.77 16.76
CA GLN A 231 0.06 12.93 18.17
C GLN A 231 1.29 13.83 18.38
N VAL A 232 2.25 13.78 17.45
CA VAL A 232 3.44 14.62 17.49
C VAL A 232 3.08 16.05 17.11
N LEU A 233 2.28 16.23 16.05
CA LEU A 233 1.83 17.56 15.64
C LEU A 233 1.01 18.24 16.75
N ALA A 234 0.03 17.55 17.34
CA ALA A 234 -0.75 18.08 18.47
C ALA A 234 0.15 18.49 19.63
N GLN A 235 1.17 17.68 19.96
CA GLN A 235 2.15 18.04 20.99
C GLN A 235 2.94 19.31 20.64
N LEU A 236 3.39 19.46 19.38
CA LEU A 236 4.11 20.64 18.91
C LEU A 236 3.25 21.91 18.94
N MET A 237 1.94 21.76 18.75
CA MET A 237 0.96 22.85 18.81
C MET A 237 0.43 23.12 20.23
N GLY A 238 0.86 22.37 21.22
CA GLY A 238 0.33 22.49 22.60
C GLY A 238 -1.11 22.03 22.76
N GLU A 239 -1.61 21.23 21.82
CA GLU A 239 -2.97 20.69 21.82
C GLU A 239 -3.06 19.35 22.56
N GLU A 240 -4.29 18.96 22.91
CA GLU A 240 -4.55 17.63 23.48
C GLU A 240 -4.20 16.54 22.45
N LYS A 241 -3.44 15.55 22.90
CA LYS A 241 -3.03 14.45 22.01
C LYS A 241 -4.24 13.61 21.62
N PRO A 242 -4.46 13.38 20.31
CA PRO A 242 -5.50 12.46 19.90
C PRO A 242 -5.23 11.06 20.44
N LYS A 243 -6.30 10.29 20.70
CA LYS A 243 -6.19 8.91 21.17
C LYS A 243 -5.36 8.10 20.15
N SER A 244 -4.30 7.45 20.64
CA SER A 244 -3.54 6.52 19.81
C SER A 244 -4.40 5.30 19.49
N LEU A 245 -4.51 4.96 18.22
CA LEU A 245 -5.09 3.71 17.79
C LEU A 245 -3.98 2.65 17.73
N GLU A 246 -4.30 1.46 18.21
CA GLU A 246 -3.38 0.33 18.16
C GLU A 246 -3.25 -0.17 16.72
N GLY A 247 -2.04 -0.60 16.34
CA GLY A 247 -1.79 -1.31 15.09
C GLY A 247 -1.83 -2.81 15.32
N SER A 248 -2.22 -3.56 14.29
CA SER A 248 -2.29 -5.03 14.32
C SER A 248 -1.01 -5.73 13.87
N GLN A 249 -0.03 -4.99 13.33
CA GLN A 249 1.18 -5.57 12.75
C GLN A 249 2.45 -5.18 13.50
N ILE A 250 3.39 -6.14 13.51
CA ILE A 250 4.79 -5.90 13.91
C ILE A 250 5.66 -6.16 12.69
N LYS A 251 6.52 -5.21 12.35
CA LYS A 251 7.52 -5.37 11.28
C LYS A 251 8.89 -5.67 11.90
N ILE A 252 9.45 -6.84 11.54
CA ILE A 252 10.80 -7.24 11.96
C ILE A 252 11.72 -7.22 10.74
N ASN A 253 12.84 -6.49 10.83
CA ASN A 253 13.85 -6.46 9.79
C ASN A 253 15.09 -7.20 10.30
N MET A 254 15.56 -8.17 9.52
CA MET A 254 16.67 -9.03 9.88
C MET A 254 17.77 -8.95 8.82
N VAL A 255 19.01 -8.81 9.27
CA VAL A 255 20.19 -9.00 8.42
C VAL A 255 20.66 -10.43 8.62
N LEU A 256 20.63 -11.22 7.56
CA LEU A 256 20.95 -12.64 7.59
C LEU A 256 22.25 -12.91 6.81
N LYS A 257 23.00 -13.95 7.20
CA LYS A 257 24.19 -14.41 6.46
C LYS A 257 23.82 -15.00 5.09
N SER A 258 22.62 -15.58 4.96
CA SER A 258 22.07 -16.11 3.72
C SER A 258 20.55 -16.00 3.78
N LEU A 259 19.89 -15.93 2.62
CA LEU A 259 18.43 -15.97 2.56
C LEU A 259 17.91 -17.33 3.07
N PRO A 260 16.79 -17.34 3.78
CA PRO A 260 16.15 -18.58 4.19
C PRO A 260 15.67 -19.36 2.98
N LYS A 261 15.72 -20.69 3.06
CA LYS A 261 15.14 -21.60 2.08
C LYS A 261 13.85 -22.18 2.63
N PHE A 262 12.80 -22.19 1.81
CA PHE A 262 11.56 -22.80 2.19
C PHE A 262 11.66 -24.32 2.15
N LYS A 263 11.18 -25.01 3.18
CA LYS A 263 11.15 -26.49 3.20
C LYS A 263 10.20 -27.08 2.14
N SER A 264 9.31 -26.28 1.58
CA SER A 264 8.45 -26.63 0.45
C SER A 264 9.16 -26.73 -0.90
N GLY A 265 10.48 -26.49 -0.95
CA GLY A 265 11.31 -26.73 -2.14
C GLY A 265 11.30 -25.63 -3.18
N ILE A 266 10.78 -24.44 -2.88
CA ILE A 266 10.92 -23.28 -3.73
C ILE A 266 12.20 -22.50 -3.35
N ASP A 267 13.01 -22.17 -4.34
CA ASP A 267 14.24 -21.38 -4.21
C ASP A 267 14.02 -19.89 -4.55
#